data_d40a5920f78d53b06341729b1faaafe1
#
_entry.id   d40a5920f78d53b06341729b1faaafe1
#
_cell.length_a   1.000
_cell.length_b   1.000
_cell.length_c   1.000
_cell.angle_alpha   90.00
_cell.angle_beta   90.00
_cell.angle_gamma   90.00
#
_symmetry.space_group_name_H-M   'P 1'
#
loop_
_entity.id
_entity.type
_entity.pdbx_description
1 polymer ?
#
loop_
_entity_poly.entity_id
_entity_poly.type
_entity_poly.pdbx_seq_one_letter_code
_entity_poly.pdbx_strand_id
1 'polypeptide(L)'
;TVSNACRGCLAHRCMKACPKGAISRTKSGKMEIDPEKCIHCGRCAKACPYEAITENVRPCERACKVGAIKMNDMQKAEINYDKCISCGACVFQCPFGAVVDNSSIVDAIKLLQQADHRGYYTVAIVAPAIASQFKGVKLGQVKQALRNLGFHDVVEAALGADMVAKKESKELAEKGFLTSSCCPAFVSYIKKNMPEMAEHISHNLSPMAELGKYIKENSAWPVKTVFIGPCTAKKEEQKLEHVRPWVDCVLTFEEMVALLD
;
A
#
# COMPACT_ATOMS: atom_id res chain seq x y z
N THR A 1 -10.48 25.49 -6.38
CA THR A 1 -11.45 26.27 -7.19
C THR A 1 -12.32 27.15 -6.31
N VAL A 2 -12.88 28.23 -6.89
CA VAL A 2 -13.88 29.07 -6.25
C VAL A 2 -15.26 28.58 -6.68
N SER A 3 -16.10 28.23 -5.70
CA SER A 3 -17.45 27.74 -5.93
C SER A 3 -18.47 28.87 -6.08
N ASN A 4 -19.70 28.52 -6.44
CA ASN A 4 -20.82 29.47 -6.52
C ASN A 4 -21.22 30.08 -5.15
N ALA A 5 -20.72 29.54 -4.03
CA ALA A 5 -20.91 30.12 -2.70
C ALA A 5 -20.11 31.42 -2.50
N CYS A 6 -19.22 31.79 -3.43
CA CYS A 6 -18.48 33.05 -3.35
C CYS A 6 -19.43 34.26 -3.40
N ARG A 7 -19.38 35.08 -2.34
CA ARG A 7 -20.19 36.31 -2.19
C ARG A 7 -19.50 37.58 -2.68
N GLY A 8 -18.27 37.49 -3.22
CA GLY A 8 -17.51 38.67 -3.63
C GLY A 8 -17.32 39.68 -2.48
N CYS A 9 -17.11 39.19 -1.26
CA CYS A 9 -17.13 39.98 -0.02
C CYS A 9 -16.10 41.12 -0.06
N LEU A 10 -16.44 42.28 0.56
CA LEU A 10 -15.57 43.46 0.60
C LEU A 10 -14.26 43.23 1.37
N ALA A 11 -14.24 42.29 2.29
CA ALA A 11 -13.05 42.04 3.12
C ALA A 11 -11.88 41.41 2.33
N HIS A 12 -12.16 40.78 1.17
CA HIS A 12 -11.20 40.15 0.26
C HIS A 12 -10.14 39.27 1.00
N ARG A 13 -10.55 38.58 2.05
CA ARG A 13 -9.60 37.81 2.91
C ARG A 13 -8.79 36.78 2.11
N CYS A 14 -9.41 36.13 1.14
CA CYS A 14 -8.73 35.16 0.26
C CYS A 14 -7.62 35.80 -0.59
N MET A 15 -7.83 37.02 -1.11
CA MET A 15 -6.81 37.75 -1.86
C MET A 15 -5.65 38.15 -0.93
N LYS A 16 -5.96 38.70 0.24
CA LYS A 16 -4.94 39.10 1.24
C LYS A 16 -4.12 37.92 1.76
N ALA A 17 -4.73 36.74 1.86
CA ALA A 17 -4.06 35.53 2.30
C ALA A 17 -3.20 34.86 1.23
N CYS A 18 -3.31 35.27 -0.05
CA CYS A 18 -2.58 34.66 -1.13
C CYS A 18 -1.17 35.23 -1.27
N PRO A 19 -0.09 34.47 -0.95
CA PRO A 19 1.29 34.98 -1.00
C PRO A 19 1.78 35.23 -2.42
N LYS A 20 1.12 34.68 -3.43
CA LYS A 20 1.48 34.80 -4.86
C LYS A 20 0.55 35.76 -5.63
N GLY A 21 -0.42 36.38 -4.98
CA GLY A 21 -1.35 37.27 -5.66
C GLY A 21 -2.19 36.57 -6.76
N ALA A 22 -2.38 35.25 -6.64
CA ALA A 22 -3.07 34.43 -7.63
C ALA A 22 -4.59 34.58 -7.62
N ILE A 23 -5.16 35.47 -6.80
CA ILE A 23 -6.61 35.63 -6.68
C ILE A 23 -7.00 37.03 -7.13
N SER A 24 -7.93 37.09 -8.09
CA SER A 24 -8.47 38.35 -8.61
C SER A 24 -10.00 38.37 -8.53
N ARG A 25 -10.57 39.56 -8.68
CA ARG A 25 -12.03 39.73 -8.74
C ARG A 25 -12.47 39.77 -10.18
N THR A 26 -13.44 38.94 -10.52
CA THR A 26 -14.05 38.92 -11.86
C THR A 26 -15.00 40.11 -12.07
N LYS A 27 -15.41 40.38 -13.30
CA LYS A 27 -16.44 41.38 -13.63
C LYS A 27 -17.80 41.09 -12.95
N SER A 28 -18.10 39.83 -12.67
CA SER A 28 -19.30 39.43 -11.94
C SER A 28 -19.19 39.64 -10.42
N GLY A 29 -18.08 40.13 -9.92
CA GLY A 29 -17.83 40.39 -8.51
C GLY A 29 -17.35 39.17 -7.70
N LYS A 30 -17.35 37.99 -8.27
CA LYS A 30 -16.81 36.76 -7.63
C LYS A 30 -15.29 36.74 -7.72
N MET A 31 -14.66 35.95 -6.85
CA MET A 31 -13.23 35.71 -6.90
C MET A 31 -12.89 34.60 -7.90
N GLU A 32 -11.73 34.71 -8.52
CA GLU A 32 -11.16 33.73 -9.44
C GLU A 32 -9.70 33.45 -9.04
N ILE A 33 -9.24 32.21 -9.23
CA ILE A 33 -7.86 31.80 -8.94
C ILE A 33 -7.16 31.56 -10.26
N ASP A 34 -6.09 32.28 -10.50
CA ASP A 34 -5.18 32.10 -11.61
C ASP A 34 -4.37 30.80 -11.39
N PRO A 35 -4.58 29.76 -12.20
CA PRO A 35 -3.93 28.47 -12.02
C PRO A 35 -2.40 28.53 -12.22
N GLU A 36 -1.91 29.45 -13.08
CA GLU A 36 -0.48 29.57 -13.37
C GLU A 36 0.30 30.19 -12.20
N LYS A 37 -0.35 31.10 -11.44
CA LYS A 37 0.24 31.72 -10.25
C LYS A 37 -0.01 30.92 -8.98
N CYS A 38 -0.99 30.03 -8.97
CA CYS A 38 -1.43 29.33 -7.78
C CYS A 38 -0.46 28.20 -7.39
N ILE A 39 0.10 28.29 -6.19
CA ILE A 39 1.00 27.27 -5.61
C ILE A 39 0.25 26.24 -4.73
N HIS A 40 -1.05 26.19 -4.80
CA HIS A 40 -1.91 25.25 -4.08
C HIS A 40 -1.70 25.19 -2.54
N CYS A 41 -1.32 26.30 -1.89
CA CYS A 41 -0.98 26.37 -0.46
C CYS A 41 -2.19 26.32 0.49
N GLY A 42 -3.43 26.38 0.00
CA GLY A 42 -4.67 26.28 0.77
C GLY A 42 -5.01 27.49 1.68
N ARG A 43 -4.15 28.52 1.79
CA ARG A 43 -4.35 29.67 2.68
C ARG A 43 -5.64 30.43 2.38
N CYS A 44 -5.99 30.59 1.11
CA CYS A 44 -7.22 31.26 0.67
C CYS A 44 -8.50 30.52 1.09
N ALA A 45 -8.48 29.19 1.06
CA ALA A 45 -9.59 28.36 1.51
C ALA A 45 -9.82 28.54 3.01
N LYS A 46 -8.76 28.47 3.81
CA LYS A 46 -8.82 28.71 5.28
C LYS A 46 -9.26 30.13 5.65
N ALA A 47 -8.93 31.12 4.81
CA ALA A 47 -9.28 32.51 5.05
C ALA A 47 -10.71 32.88 4.61
N CYS A 48 -11.40 32.02 3.83
CA CYS A 48 -12.72 32.29 3.33
C CYS A 48 -13.81 31.97 4.36
N PRO A 49 -14.55 32.98 4.91
CA PRO A 49 -15.56 32.73 5.92
C PRO A 49 -16.84 32.08 5.35
N TYR A 50 -16.95 31.99 4.02
CA TYR A 50 -18.09 31.38 3.32
C TYR A 50 -17.75 29.98 2.79
N GLU A 51 -16.57 29.44 3.10
CA GLU A 51 -16.08 28.16 2.59
C GLU A 51 -16.23 28.02 1.06
N ALA A 52 -16.22 29.15 0.36
CA ALA A 52 -16.44 29.21 -1.08
C ALA A 52 -15.22 28.77 -1.91
N ILE A 53 -14.08 28.54 -1.29
CA ILE A 53 -12.87 28.08 -1.95
C ILE A 53 -12.62 26.64 -1.53
N THR A 54 -12.79 25.72 -2.47
CA THR A 54 -12.62 24.27 -2.26
C THR A 54 -11.36 23.79 -2.95
N GLU A 55 -10.69 22.85 -2.33
CA GLU A 55 -9.54 22.16 -2.90
C GLU A 55 -10.02 20.88 -3.59
N ASN A 56 -10.00 20.88 -4.92
CA ASN A 56 -10.39 19.72 -5.72
C ASN A 56 -9.15 18.87 -6.05
N VAL A 57 -8.60 18.23 -5.02
CA VAL A 57 -7.54 17.23 -5.20
C VAL A 57 -8.17 15.87 -5.31
N ARG A 58 -7.73 15.07 -6.27
CA ARG A 58 -8.23 13.71 -6.45
C ARG A 58 -7.93 12.86 -5.22
N PRO A 59 -8.79 11.89 -4.85
CA PRO A 59 -8.57 11.04 -3.68
C PRO A 59 -7.21 10.33 -3.68
N CYS A 60 -6.75 9.87 -4.84
CA CYS A 60 -5.46 9.20 -4.99
C CYS A 60 -4.26 10.13 -4.72
N GLU A 61 -4.30 11.40 -5.17
CA GLU A 61 -3.25 12.39 -4.87
C GLU A 61 -3.24 12.74 -3.38
N ARG A 62 -4.43 12.96 -2.79
CA ARG A 62 -4.56 13.26 -1.36
C ARG A 62 -4.07 12.12 -0.48
N ALA A 63 -4.31 10.87 -0.89
CA ALA A 63 -3.88 9.68 -0.17
C ALA A 63 -2.36 9.46 -0.23
N CYS A 64 -1.69 9.95 -1.27
CA CYS A 64 -0.27 9.72 -1.48
C CYS A 64 0.59 10.59 -0.56
N LYS A 65 1.08 10.00 0.53
CA LYS A 65 1.90 10.71 1.53
C LYS A 65 3.30 11.12 1.05
N VAL A 66 3.78 10.45 0.00
CA VAL A 66 5.10 10.76 -0.62
C VAL A 66 4.96 11.60 -1.89
N GLY A 67 3.75 12.01 -2.26
CA GLY A 67 3.52 12.84 -3.45
C GLY A 67 3.95 12.17 -4.76
N ALA A 68 3.88 10.84 -4.82
CA ALA A 68 4.30 10.05 -5.98
C ALA A 68 3.26 10.03 -7.11
N ILE A 69 2.00 10.37 -6.83
CA ILE A 69 0.94 10.38 -7.84
C ILE A 69 0.49 11.82 -8.11
N LYS A 70 0.44 12.19 -9.37
CA LYS A 70 0.02 13.51 -9.85
C LYS A 70 -0.76 13.39 -11.15
N MET A 71 -1.46 14.45 -11.53
CA MET A 71 -2.08 14.54 -12.85
C MET A 71 -1.03 14.94 -13.87
N ASN A 72 -1.05 14.28 -15.02
CA ASN A 72 -0.33 14.73 -16.22
C ASN A 72 -1.15 15.78 -17.00
N ASP A 73 -0.58 16.28 -18.08
CA ASP A 73 -1.21 17.33 -18.95
C ASP A 73 -2.55 16.88 -19.54
N MET A 74 -2.75 15.57 -19.71
CA MET A 74 -4.01 14.98 -20.18
C MET A 74 -5.01 14.73 -19.06
N GLN A 75 -4.79 15.27 -17.85
CA GLN A 75 -5.65 15.07 -16.68
C GLN A 75 -5.77 13.60 -16.26
N LYS A 76 -4.80 12.75 -16.57
CA LYS A 76 -4.72 11.37 -16.11
C LYS A 76 -3.78 11.27 -14.91
N ALA A 77 -4.10 10.37 -13.98
CA ALA A 77 -3.22 10.08 -12.86
C ALA A 77 -1.97 9.36 -13.35
N GLU A 78 -0.81 9.87 -12.97
CA GLU A 78 0.50 9.29 -13.29
C GLU A 78 1.29 9.07 -12.01
N ILE A 79 1.93 7.90 -11.90
CA ILE A 79 2.70 7.50 -10.73
C ILE A 79 4.19 7.61 -11.04
N ASN A 80 4.88 8.43 -10.28
CA ASN A 80 6.34 8.45 -10.27
C ASN A 80 6.86 7.31 -9.39
N TYR A 81 7.39 6.26 -10.02
CA TYR A 81 7.88 5.07 -9.33
C TYR A 81 9.16 5.30 -8.52
N ASP A 82 9.96 6.32 -8.82
CA ASP A 82 11.13 6.68 -8.01
C ASP A 82 10.72 7.15 -6.60
N LYS A 83 9.54 7.80 -6.51
CA LYS A 83 8.96 8.24 -5.23
C LYS A 83 7.99 7.23 -4.62
N CYS A 84 7.37 6.41 -5.45
CA CYS A 84 6.36 5.46 -5.00
C CYS A 84 6.95 4.42 -4.04
N ILE A 85 6.26 4.19 -2.92
CA ILE A 85 6.62 3.18 -1.91
C ILE A 85 5.69 1.95 -1.96
N SER A 86 4.87 1.83 -3.00
CA SER A 86 3.94 0.73 -3.28
C SER A 86 2.95 0.43 -2.14
N CYS A 87 2.62 1.42 -1.30
CA CYS A 87 1.76 1.24 -0.12
C CYS A 87 0.27 0.96 -0.42
N GLY A 88 -0.18 1.10 -1.68
CA GLY A 88 -1.57 0.84 -2.08
C GLY A 88 -2.61 1.91 -1.70
N ALA A 89 -2.23 2.99 -1.00
CA ALA A 89 -3.18 4.00 -0.53
C ALA A 89 -4.00 4.64 -1.66
N CYS A 90 -3.41 4.84 -2.85
CA CYS A 90 -4.09 5.38 -4.02
C CYS A 90 -5.09 4.38 -4.64
N VAL A 91 -4.81 3.09 -4.57
CA VAL A 91 -5.72 2.02 -4.99
C VAL A 91 -6.94 2.01 -4.08
N PHE A 92 -6.71 1.94 -2.78
CA PHE A 92 -7.77 1.89 -1.77
C PHE A 92 -8.69 3.13 -1.79
N GLN A 93 -8.14 4.31 -2.07
CA GLN A 93 -8.89 5.57 -2.08
C GLN A 93 -9.56 5.90 -3.42
N CYS A 94 -9.35 5.10 -4.45
CA CYS A 94 -9.96 5.35 -5.75
C CYS A 94 -11.39 4.79 -5.82
N PRO A 95 -12.44 5.64 -5.79
CA PRO A 95 -13.82 5.15 -5.80
C PRO A 95 -14.26 4.60 -7.16
N PHE A 96 -13.43 4.78 -8.19
CA PHE A 96 -13.73 4.37 -9.57
C PHE A 96 -12.91 3.17 -10.04
N GLY A 97 -12.04 2.60 -9.20
CA GLY A 97 -11.14 1.53 -9.61
C GLY A 97 -10.14 1.93 -10.73
N ALA A 98 -9.89 3.24 -10.92
CA ALA A 98 -8.99 3.72 -11.97
C ALA A 98 -7.50 3.51 -11.64
N VAL A 99 -7.18 3.25 -10.38
CA VAL A 99 -5.86 2.84 -9.92
C VAL A 99 -6.03 1.46 -9.31
N VAL A 100 -5.38 0.49 -9.89
CA VAL A 100 -5.39 -0.91 -9.47
C VAL A 100 -3.97 -1.40 -9.21
N ASP A 101 -3.82 -2.45 -8.42
CA ASP A 101 -2.56 -3.17 -8.29
C ASP A 101 -2.42 -4.24 -9.39
N ASN A 102 -1.23 -4.76 -9.56
CA ASN A 102 -1.00 -5.88 -10.46
C ASN A 102 -1.56 -7.15 -9.83
N SER A 103 -2.57 -7.74 -10.45
CA SER A 103 -3.17 -8.97 -9.96
C SER A 103 -2.22 -10.16 -10.11
N SER A 104 -2.17 -10.99 -9.06
CA SER A 104 -1.41 -12.24 -9.03
C SER A 104 -2.32 -13.48 -9.08
N ILE A 105 -3.63 -13.30 -9.32
CA ILE A 105 -4.63 -14.40 -9.35
C ILE A 105 -4.24 -15.48 -10.37
N VAL A 106 -3.87 -15.08 -11.58
CA VAL A 106 -3.52 -16.02 -12.65
C VAL A 106 -2.29 -16.85 -12.28
N ASP A 107 -1.31 -16.24 -11.63
CA ASP A 107 -0.10 -16.95 -11.19
C ASP A 107 -0.43 -17.95 -10.06
N ALA A 108 -1.29 -17.56 -9.13
CA ALA A 108 -1.77 -18.46 -8.08
C ALA A 108 -2.56 -19.65 -8.65
N ILE A 109 -3.47 -19.41 -9.60
CA ILE A 109 -4.23 -20.48 -10.28
C ILE A 109 -3.26 -21.46 -10.97
N LYS A 110 -2.27 -20.95 -11.70
CA LYS A 110 -1.26 -21.80 -12.36
C LYS A 110 -0.46 -22.63 -11.35
N LEU A 111 -0.08 -22.04 -10.21
CA LEU A 111 0.62 -22.76 -9.15
C LEU A 111 -0.25 -23.89 -8.57
N LEU A 112 -1.53 -23.65 -8.32
CA LEU A 112 -2.44 -24.66 -7.79
C LEU A 112 -2.69 -25.78 -8.80
N GLN A 113 -3.02 -25.44 -10.05
CA GLN A 113 -3.29 -26.43 -11.10
C GLN A 113 -2.09 -27.30 -11.46
N GLN A 114 -0.88 -26.77 -11.33
CA GLN A 114 0.34 -27.49 -11.68
C GLN A 114 0.92 -28.30 -10.52
N ALA A 115 0.42 -28.17 -9.31
CA ALA A 115 0.96 -28.81 -8.13
C ALA A 115 1.04 -30.34 -8.29
N ASP A 116 -0.07 -30.96 -8.66
CA ASP A 116 -0.17 -32.42 -8.82
C ASP A 116 0.70 -32.94 -9.99
N HIS A 117 0.77 -32.16 -11.09
CA HIS A 117 1.52 -32.55 -12.28
C HIS A 117 3.04 -32.37 -12.15
N ARG A 118 3.49 -31.40 -11.33
CA ARG A 118 4.91 -31.08 -11.15
C ARG A 118 5.51 -31.62 -9.85
N GLY A 119 4.72 -32.31 -9.03
CA GLY A 119 5.19 -32.96 -7.82
C GLY A 119 5.71 -32.00 -6.75
N TYR A 120 5.04 -30.87 -6.55
CA TYR A 120 5.32 -29.95 -5.43
C TYR A 120 4.07 -29.70 -4.58
N TYR A 121 4.28 -29.37 -3.32
CA TYR A 121 3.22 -28.97 -2.43
C TYR A 121 2.99 -27.45 -2.48
N THR A 122 1.73 -27.02 -2.37
CA THR A 122 1.36 -25.61 -2.26
C THR A 122 0.96 -25.27 -0.83
N VAL A 123 1.61 -24.29 -0.24
CA VAL A 123 1.32 -23.84 1.12
C VAL A 123 0.89 -22.38 1.09
N ALA A 124 -0.30 -22.10 1.63
CA ALA A 124 -0.78 -20.75 1.86
C ALA A 124 -0.23 -20.20 3.18
N ILE A 125 0.38 -19.03 3.16
CA ILE A 125 0.82 -18.29 4.34
C ILE A 125 -0.16 -17.13 4.54
N VAL A 126 -1.01 -17.18 5.57
CA VAL A 126 -2.06 -16.17 5.79
C VAL A 126 -1.62 -15.11 6.79
N ALA A 127 -1.82 -13.84 6.44
CA ALA A 127 -1.55 -12.72 7.33
C ALA A 127 -2.51 -12.72 8.54
N PRO A 128 -2.07 -12.28 9.74
CA PRO A 128 -2.91 -12.23 10.94
C PRO A 128 -4.19 -11.40 10.77
N ALA A 129 -4.17 -10.37 9.91
CA ALA A 129 -5.34 -9.54 9.60
C ALA A 129 -6.53 -10.33 9.02
N ILE A 130 -6.32 -11.57 8.55
CA ILE A 130 -7.39 -12.46 8.08
C ILE A 130 -8.47 -12.69 9.17
N ALA A 131 -8.10 -12.67 10.44
CA ALA A 131 -9.01 -12.87 11.56
C ALA A 131 -10.11 -11.80 11.67
N SER A 132 -9.86 -10.59 11.14
CA SER A 132 -10.81 -9.49 11.13
C SER A 132 -11.45 -9.24 9.74
N GLN A 133 -11.00 -9.95 8.72
CA GLN A 133 -11.47 -9.74 7.34
C GLN A 133 -12.91 -10.23 7.13
N PHE A 134 -13.26 -11.34 7.73
CA PHE A 134 -14.57 -11.98 7.55
C PHE A 134 -15.37 -11.96 8.84
N LYS A 135 -16.45 -11.19 8.87
CA LYS A 135 -17.31 -11.08 10.03
C LYS A 135 -18.03 -12.42 10.31
N GLY A 136 -17.83 -12.95 11.48
CA GLY A 136 -18.49 -14.19 11.92
C GLY A 136 -17.86 -15.49 11.41
N VAL A 137 -16.76 -15.41 10.64
CA VAL A 137 -16.03 -16.59 10.16
C VAL A 137 -14.84 -16.88 11.06
N LYS A 138 -14.70 -18.13 11.47
CA LYS A 138 -13.55 -18.60 12.27
C LYS A 138 -12.36 -18.89 11.35
N LEU A 139 -11.15 -18.67 11.86
CA LEU A 139 -9.91 -18.91 11.11
C LEU A 139 -9.81 -20.35 10.56
N GLY A 140 -10.30 -21.35 11.32
CA GLY A 140 -10.35 -22.73 10.86
C GLY A 140 -11.21 -22.94 9.61
N GLN A 141 -12.30 -22.17 9.45
CA GLN A 141 -13.15 -22.23 8.26
C GLN A 141 -12.43 -21.63 7.06
N VAL A 142 -11.71 -20.53 7.24
CA VAL A 142 -10.88 -19.94 6.18
C VAL A 142 -9.77 -20.90 5.73
N LYS A 143 -9.08 -21.51 6.69
CA LYS A 143 -8.07 -22.55 6.40
C LYS A 143 -8.66 -23.72 5.60
N GLN A 144 -9.86 -24.17 5.97
CA GLN A 144 -10.53 -25.25 5.24
C GLN A 144 -10.95 -24.83 3.84
N ALA A 145 -11.46 -23.60 3.67
CA ALA A 145 -11.82 -23.07 2.35
C ALA A 145 -10.59 -23.01 1.41
N LEU A 146 -9.45 -22.55 1.92
CA LEU A 146 -8.20 -22.52 1.15
C LEU A 146 -7.70 -23.94 0.80
N ARG A 147 -7.85 -24.92 1.70
CA ARG A 147 -7.55 -26.32 1.36
C ARG A 147 -8.49 -26.86 0.28
N ASN A 148 -9.77 -26.53 0.33
CA ASN A 148 -10.73 -26.90 -0.71
C ASN A 148 -10.42 -26.26 -2.06
N LEU A 149 -9.76 -25.09 -2.05
CA LEU A 149 -9.28 -24.39 -3.26
C LEU A 149 -8.07 -25.10 -3.91
N GLY A 150 -7.41 -26.01 -3.19
CA GLY A 150 -6.27 -26.79 -3.69
C GLY A 150 -4.93 -26.50 -2.98
N PHE A 151 -4.93 -25.73 -1.90
CA PHE A 151 -3.74 -25.63 -1.06
C PHE A 151 -3.58 -26.88 -0.20
N HIS A 152 -2.39 -27.46 -0.19
CA HIS A 152 -2.07 -28.65 0.61
C HIS A 152 -2.02 -28.34 2.09
N ASP A 153 -1.51 -27.14 2.45
CA ASP A 153 -1.54 -26.67 3.83
C ASP A 153 -1.70 -25.15 3.95
N VAL A 154 -2.14 -24.70 5.12
CA VAL A 154 -2.40 -23.28 5.41
C VAL A 154 -1.80 -22.93 6.77
N VAL A 155 -0.79 -22.05 6.75
CA VAL A 155 0.00 -21.64 7.93
C VAL A 155 -0.19 -20.15 8.20
N GLU A 156 -0.20 -19.77 9.48
CA GLU A 156 -0.34 -18.36 9.87
C GLU A 156 1.01 -17.66 9.86
N ALA A 157 1.09 -16.49 9.21
CA ALA A 157 2.29 -15.67 9.16
C ALA A 157 2.73 -15.16 10.55
N ALA A 158 1.87 -15.25 11.56
CA ALA A 158 2.19 -14.96 12.96
C ALA A 158 3.38 -15.80 13.45
N LEU A 159 3.47 -17.07 13.03
CA LEU A 159 4.64 -17.91 13.34
C LEU A 159 5.95 -17.32 12.82
N GLY A 160 5.93 -16.79 11.59
CA GLY A 160 7.08 -16.07 11.04
C GLY A 160 7.39 -14.78 11.81
N ALA A 161 6.36 -14.08 12.31
CA ALA A 161 6.56 -12.89 13.13
C ALA A 161 7.26 -13.23 14.47
N ASP A 162 6.93 -14.33 15.11
CA ASP A 162 7.61 -14.80 16.32
C ASP A 162 9.09 -15.15 16.06
N MET A 163 9.37 -15.75 14.89
CA MET A 163 10.75 -16.04 14.47
C MET A 163 11.55 -14.75 14.26
N VAL A 164 10.98 -13.78 13.56
CA VAL A 164 11.62 -12.48 13.29
C VAL A 164 11.80 -11.69 14.57
N ALA A 165 10.82 -11.65 15.47
CA ALA A 165 10.91 -10.95 16.75
C ALA A 165 12.09 -11.45 17.59
N LYS A 166 12.35 -12.77 17.62
CA LYS A 166 13.51 -13.37 18.30
C LYS A 166 14.85 -12.91 17.68
N LYS A 167 14.90 -12.74 16.37
CA LYS A 167 16.10 -12.25 15.67
C LYS A 167 16.30 -10.75 15.87
N GLU A 168 15.21 -9.97 15.73
CA GLU A 168 15.23 -8.51 15.92
C GLU A 168 15.57 -8.12 17.35
N SER A 169 15.14 -8.90 18.36
CA SER A 169 15.51 -8.63 19.77
C SER A 169 17.01 -8.74 20.03
N LYS A 170 17.69 -9.68 19.37
CA LYS A 170 19.15 -9.80 19.45
C LYS A 170 19.85 -8.64 18.73
N GLU A 171 19.41 -8.34 17.51
CA GLU A 171 19.93 -7.22 16.71
C GLU A 171 19.74 -5.89 17.44
N LEU A 172 18.58 -5.69 18.10
CA LEU A 172 18.30 -4.49 18.90
C LEU A 172 19.24 -4.39 20.11
N ALA A 173 19.52 -5.51 20.79
CA ALA A 173 20.46 -5.54 21.93
C ALA A 173 21.90 -5.15 21.52
N GLU A 174 22.31 -5.52 20.30
CA GLU A 174 23.63 -5.19 19.75
C GLU A 174 23.71 -3.73 19.28
N LYS A 175 22.65 -3.23 18.61
CA LYS A 175 22.66 -1.90 17.96
C LYS A 175 22.13 -0.77 18.85
N GLY A 176 21.39 -1.09 19.91
CA GLY A 176 20.74 -0.11 20.80
C GLY A 176 19.48 0.56 20.23
N PHE A 177 19.41 0.72 18.91
CA PHE A 177 18.23 1.26 18.20
C PHE A 177 18.02 0.51 16.89
N LEU A 178 16.77 0.14 16.61
CA LEU A 178 16.40 -0.63 15.42
C LEU A 178 14.98 -0.26 14.96
N THR A 179 14.78 -0.21 13.64
CA THR A 179 13.43 -0.19 13.05
C THR A 179 13.14 -1.53 12.38
N SER A 180 11.92 -2.02 12.52
CA SER A 180 11.54 -3.30 11.93
C SER A 180 11.51 -3.26 10.39
N SER A 181 11.86 -4.37 9.75
CA SER A 181 11.79 -4.58 8.30
C SER A 181 10.49 -5.24 7.83
N CYS A 182 9.52 -5.47 8.72
CA CYS A 182 8.29 -6.22 8.41
C CYS A 182 7.38 -5.57 7.38
N CYS A 183 7.43 -4.22 7.23
CA CYS A 183 6.61 -3.47 6.26
C CYS A 183 7.47 -2.99 5.08
N PRO A 184 7.34 -3.56 3.87
CA PRO A 184 8.15 -3.17 2.71
C PRO A 184 7.90 -1.72 2.27
N ALA A 185 6.70 -1.19 2.45
CA ALA A 185 6.41 0.21 2.16
C ALA A 185 7.16 1.15 3.13
N PHE A 186 7.26 0.79 4.41
CA PHE A 186 8.03 1.54 5.39
C PHE A 186 9.54 1.50 5.08
N VAL A 187 10.07 0.33 4.78
CA VAL A 187 11.47 0.17 4.37
C VAL A 187 11.78 1.02 3.13
N SER A 188 10.91 0.99 2.12
CA SER A 188 11.04 1.83 0.93
C SER A 188 10.94 3.32 1.24
N TYR A 189 10.06 3.71 2.18
CA TYR A 189 9.95 5.08 2.64
C TYR A 189 11.24 5.59 3.27
N ILE A 190 11.80 4.84 4.21
CA ILE A 190 13.08 5.20 4.87
C ILE A 190 14.18 5.34 3.82
N LYS A 191 14.38 4.33 2.98
CA LYS A 191 15.46 4.33 1.96
C LYS A 191 15.36 5.51 0.99
N LYS A 192 14.14 5.96 0.64
CA LYS A 192 13.92 7.04 -0.33
C LYS A 192 13.87 8.44 0.28
N ASN A 193 13.39 8.58 1.51
CA ASN A 193 13.10 9.90 2.10
C ASN A 193 13.97 10.22 3.33
N MET A 194 14.58 9.21 3.95
CA MET A 194 15.41 9.33 5.17
C MET A 194 16.60 8.36 5.09
N PRO A 195 17.48 8.50 4.07
CA PRO A 195 18.56 7.54 3.80
C PRO A 195 19.53 7.41 4.98
N GLU A 196 19.68 8.43 5.80
CA GLU A 196 20.48 8.43 7.03
C GLU A 196 19.96 7.44 8.08
N MET A 197 18.67 7.10 8.01
CA MET A 197 18.05 6.12 8.91
C MET A 197 18.09 4.68 8.37
N ALA A 198 18.61 4.49 7.16
CA ALA A 198 18.60 3.18 6.50
C ALA A 198 19.46 2.13 7.23
N GLU A 199 20.51 2.55 7.91
CA GLU A 199 21.39 1.67 8.72
C GLU A 199 20.68 1.08 9.94
N HIS A 200 19.62 1.76 10.42
CA HIS A 200 18.83 1.31 11.56
C HIS A 200 17.69 0.35 11.16
N ILE A 201 17.50 0.06 9.88
CA ILE A 201 16.53 -0.93 9.45
C ILE A 201 17.05 -2.33 9.81
N SER A 202 16.19 -3.17 10.38
CA SER A 202 16.50 -4.58 10.63
C SER A 202 16.97 -5.28 9.35
N HIS A 203 18.04 -6.05 9.46
CA HIS A 203 18.56 -6.88 8.36
C HIS A 203 17.81 -8.20 8.20
N ASN A 204 16.85 -8.48 9.08
CA ASN A 204 16.08 -9.71 9.05
C ASN A 204 15.03 -9.70 7.92
N LEU A 205 14.72 -10.88 7.43
CA LEU A 205 13.59 -11.07 6.50
C LEU A 205 12.29 -10.65 7.16
N SER A 206 11.31 -10.24 6.35
CA SER A 206 9.96 -10.01 6.87
C SER A 206 9.32 -11.33 7.34
N PRO A 207 8.29 -11.28 8.22
CA PRO A 207 7.55 -12.48 8.66
C PRO A 207 7.08 -13.39 7.52
N MET A 208 6.65 -12.80 6.40
CA MET A 208 6.27 -13.51 5.19
C MET A 208 7.44 -14.33 4.61
N ALA A 209 8.58 -13.68 4.39
CA ALA A 209 9.73 -14.29 3.78
C ALA A 209 10.45 -15.26 4.73
N GLU A 210 10.52 -14.95 6.01
CA GLU A 210 11.11 -15.81 7.04
C GLU A 210 10.33 -17.13 7.17
N LEU A 211 9.00 -17.06 7.22
CA LEU A 211 8.18 -18.27 7.28
C LEU A 211 8.27 -19.07 5.97
N GLY A 212 8.25 -18.38 4.82
CA GLY A 212 8.43 -19.05 3.53
C GLY A 212 9.77 -19.79 3.44
N LYS A 213 10.85 -19.16 3.93
CA LYS A 213 12.16 -19.76 4.06
C LYS A 213 12.11 -21.00 4.96
N TYR A 214 11.58 -20.85 6.16
CA TYR A 214 11.46 -21.96 7.11
C TYR A 214 10.70 -23.16 6.53
N ILE A 215 9.56 -22.92 5.87
CA ILE A 215 8.75 -23.97 5.24
C ILE A 215 9.56 -24.70 4.16
N LYS A 216 10.23 -23.97 3.25
CA LYS A 216 11.00 -24.57 2.16
C LYS A 216 12.25 -25.33 2.63
N GLU A 217 12.94 -24.82 3.65
CA GLU A 217 14.15 -25.47 4.20
C GLU A 217 13.85 -26.70 5.04
N ASN A 218 12.67 -26.80 5.67
CA ASN A 218 12.27 -27.92 6.53
C ASN A 218 11.31 -28.90 5.87
N SER A 219 10.97 -28.72 4.60
CA SER A 219 10.12 -29.65 3.87
C SER A 219 10.94 -30.74 3.21
N ALA A 220 10.48 -31.99 3.31
CA ALA A 220 11.05 -33.12 2.57
C ALA A 220 10.74 -33.10 1.06
N TRP A 221 9.76 -32.30 0.65
CA TRP A 221 9.29 -32.18 -0.71
C TRP A 221 9.46 -30.76 -1.24
N PRO A 222 9.54 -30.55 -2.56
CA PRO A 222 9.50 -29.21 -3.15
C PRO A 222 8.21 -28.49 -2.73
N VAL A 223 8.34 -27.25 -2.24
CA VAL A 223 7.18 -26.46 -1.78
C VAL A 223 7.12 -25.15 -2.55
N LYS A 224 5.89 -24.76 -2.94
CA LYS A 224 5.54 -23.44 -3.43
C LYS A 224 4.71 -22.71 -2.38
N THR A 225 5.13 -21.51 -2.04
CA THR A 225 4.47 -20.71 -1.01
C THR A 225 3.70 -19.55 -1.62
N VAL A 226 2.46 -19.38 -1.19
CA VAL A 226 1.60 -18.26 -1.58
C VAL A 226 1.23 -17.47 -0.35
N PHE A 227 1.67 -16.21 -0.28
CA PHE A 227 1.28 -15.34 0.82
C PHE A 227 -0.08 -14.69 0.52
N ILE A 228 -0.96 -14.66 1.51
CA ILE A 228 -2.30 -14.07 1.43
C ILE A 228 -2.43 -13.01 2.52
N GLY A 229 -2.61 -11.74 2.13
CA GLY A 229 -2.67 -10.66 3.10
C GLY A 229 -3.24 -9.35 2.54
N PRO A 230 -3.39 -8.30 3.37
CA PRO A 230 -4.06 -7.06 2.97
C PRO A 230 -3.15 -6.07 2.21
N CYS A 231 -1.89 -6.43 1.95
CA CYS A 231 -0.85 -5.46 1.61
C CYS A 231 -0.31 -5.63 0.18
N THR A 232 -0.56 -4.65 -0.68
CA THR A 232 -0.03 -4.62 -2.06
C THR A 232 1.49 -4.49 -2.11
N ALA A 233 2.12 -3.85 -1.09
CA ALA A 233 3.57 -3.72 -1.03
C ALA A 233 4.29 -5.08 -0.88
N LYS A 234 3.62 -6.11 -0.37
CA LYS A 234 4.14 -7.47 -0.31
C LYS A 234 4.37 -8.09 -1.70
N LYS A 235 3.61 -7.67 -2.71
CA LYS A 235 3.83 -8.08 -4.11
C LYS A 235 5.16 -7.53 -4.66
N GLU A 236 5.53 -6.32 -4.26
CA GLU A 236 6.83 -5.75 -4.65
C GLU A 236 7.98 -6.38 -3.84
N GLU A 237 7.76 -6.65 -2.55
CA GLU A 237 8.74 -7.34 -1.73
C GLU A 237 9.08 -8.74 -2.28
N GLN A 238 8.08 -9.48 -2.74
CA GLN A 238 8.26 -10.82 -3.33
C GLN A 238 9.20 -10.81 -4.55
N LYS A 239 9.29 -9.69 -5.29
CA LYS A 239 10.17 -9.57 -6.45
C LYS A 239 11.65 -9.36 -6.09
N LEU A 240 11.95 -9.00 -4.83
CA LEU A 240 13.32 -8.77 -4.38
C LEU A 240 14.13 -10.07 -4.43
N GLU A 241 15.38 -9.99 -4.87
CA GLU A 241 16.27 -11.15 -5.05
C GLU A 241 16.41 -12.03 -3.80
N HIS A 242 16.46 -11.43 -2.63
CA HIS A 242 16.60 -12.14 -1.35
C HIS A 242 15.28 -12.71 -0.82
N VAL A 243 14.13 -12.31 -1.37
CA VAL A 243 12.79 -12.80 -0.98
C VAL A 243 12.22 -13.79 -1.99
N ARG A 244 12.48 -13.54 -3.28
CA ARG A 244 11.96 -14.35 -4.39
C ARG A 244 12.14 -15.87 -4.25
N PRO A 245 13.25 -16.41 -3.68
CA PRO A 245 13.40 -17.85 -3.47
C PRO A 245 12.39 -18.42 -2.48
N TRP A 246 11.90 -17.60 -1.54
CA TRP A 246 11.11 -18.03 -0.40
C TRP A 246 9.60 -17.85 -0.58
N VAL A 247 9.18 -16.92 -1.44
CA VAL A 247 7.75 -16.63 -1.69
C VAL A 247 7.51 -16.65 -3.20
N ASP A 248 6.65 -17.56 -3.65
CA ASP A 248 6.40 -17.75 -5.08
C ASP A 248 5.29 -16.84 -5.61
N CYS A 249 4.29 -16.52 -4.79
CA CYS A 249 3.17 -15.64 -5.15
C CYS A 249 2.63 -14.88 -3.94
N VAL A 250 2.07 -13.71 -4.18
CA VAL A 250 1.39 -12.90 -3.16
C VAL A 250 0.01 -12.52 -3.66
N LEU A 251 -1.02 -12.83 -2.88
CA LEU A 251 -2.42 -12.46 -3.11
C LEU A 251 -2.88 -11.43 -2.07
N THR A 252 -3.73 -10.50 -2.49
CA THR A 252 -4.51 -9.69 -1.55
C THR A 252 -5.72 -10.48 -1.04
N PHE A 253 -6.38 -9.97 0.01
CA PHE A 253 -7.61 -10.61 0.49
C PHE A 253 -8.74 -10.54 -0.54
N GLU A 254 -8.80 -9.45 -1.31
CA GLU A 254 -9.75 -9.28 -2.41
C GLU A 254 -9.52 -10.34 -3.51
N GLU A 255 -8.27 -10.57 -3.86
CA GLU A 255 -7.91 -11.61 -4.83
C GLU A 255 -8.22 -13.02 -4.30
N MET A 256 -8.01 -13.26 -3.01
CA MET A 256 -8.39 -14.54 -2.38
C MET A 256 -9.91 -14.75 -2.43
N VAL A 257 -10.71 -13.72 -2.12
CA VAL A 257 -12.17 -13.81 -2.23
C VAL A 257 -12.58 -14.13 -3.65
N ALA A 258 -12.04 -13.44 -4.64
CA ALA A 258 -12.31 -13.70 -6.05
C ALA A 258 -11.90 -15.10 -6.52
N LEU A 259 -10.99 -15.78 -5.82
CA LEU A 259 -10.65 -17.19 -6.07
C LEU A 259 -11.61 -18.18 -5.40
N LEU A 260 -12.31 -17.75 -4.34
CA LEU A 260 -13.25 -18.59 -3.59
C LEU A 260 -14.67 -18.57 -4.19
N ASP A 261 -15.00 -17.51 -4.95
CA ASP A 261 -16.28 -17.34 -5.67
C ASP A 261 -16.29 -18.16 -6.98
#